data_183a36705d31e4048a5cfcd69e479ed9
#
_entry.id   183a36705d31e4048a5cfcd69e479ed9
#
_cell.length_a   1.000
_cell.length_b   1.000
_cell.length_c   1.000
_cell.angle_alpha   90.00
_cell.angle_beta   90.00
_cell.angle_gamma   90.00
#
_symmetry.space_group_name_H-M   'P 1'
#
loop_
_entity.id
_entity.type
_entity.pdbx_description
1 polymer ?
#
loop_
_entity_poly.entity_id
_entity_poly.type
_entity_poly.pdbx_seq_one_letter_code
_entity_poly.pdbx_strand_id
1 'polypeptide(L)'
;LKEEPHAMLSNGGTATFERAKEVPITMIESGPVGGVIGAAALGEIIDEENIITFDIGGTTAKTSLINKGNVRITTEYKLEQNPRFAGYPVKMPVVDIIEIGAGGGSIAWIDDVGVLKVGPKSAGADPGPACYGLGGKEPTLTDANLIAARIDPASFLGGEFKVSLDLAKEAMAPIAEHFNIDIEEAALGVIKTANNNMLNALKLISVRRGYDPRDFTMVGMGGNGAVHGPFLASELKVDKLIIPNMPSTFSAWGMLMTDLRQDFIQTQIMPVVGCDLDRVNAIYEEMEQEALAIYTKQGISPEDVVFARSADLRYIGQEHTVKTAVTGGKIKEEDLPVIRQAFDRNHHQAYTFSLEDAAAEFANFNLTAFGKVNKPDIKTVCPSGTPEAAYKGERIIDFDEQG
;
A
#
# COMPACT_ATOMS: atom_id res chain seq x y z
N LEU A 1 -20.59 -3.40 22.12
CA LEU A 1 -19.15 -3.24 22.30
C LEU A 1 -18.90 -2.37 23.52
N LYS A 2 -17.88 -2.67 24.34
CA LYS A 2 -17.54 -1.85 25.52
C LYS A 2 -16.79 -0.58 25.14
N GLU A 3 -16.19 -0.55 23.96
CA GLU A 3 -15.39 0.54 23.41
C GLU A 3 -15.99 1.01 22.09
N GLU A 4 -15.81 2.27 21.77
CA GLU A 4 -16.25 2.86 20.52
C GLU A 4 -15.44 2.26 19.36
N PRO A 5 -16.09 1.73 18.30
CA PRO A 5 -15.36 1.20 17.16
C PRO A 5 -14.74 2.32 16.32
N HIS A 6 -13.56 2.05 15.79
CA HIS A 6 -12.86 2.97 14.90
C HIS A 6 -12.83 2.44 13.45
N ALA A 7 -12.79 3.35 12.49
CA ALA A 7 -12.63 3.07 11.08
C ALA A 7 -11.21 3.43 10.64
N MET A 8 -10.58 2.57 9.83
CA MET A 8 -9.32 2.87 9.16
C MET A 8 -9.53 3.95 8.10
N LEU A 9 -8.62 4.90 8.04
CA LEU A 9 -8.64 6.00 7.08
C LEU A 9 -7.57 5.82 5.99
N SER A 10 -7.80 6.45 4.85
CA SER A 10 -6.88 6.44 3.69
C SER A 10 -5.52 7.06 3.96
N ASN A 11 -5.41 7.92 4.97
CA ASN A 11 -4.18 8.61 5.36
C ASN A 11 -3.27 7.79 6.29
N GLY A 12 -3.64 6.55 6.61
CA GLY A 12 -2.88 5.69 7.52
C GLY A 12 -3.22 5.88 9.00
N GLY A 13 -4.27 6.61 9.33
CA GLY A 13 -4.79 6.74 10.68
C GLY A 13 -6.12 6.02 10.87
N THR A 14 -6.66 6.10 12.09
CA THR A 14 -8.02 5.69 12.41
C THR A 14 -8.83 6.87 12.96
N ALA A 15 -10.15 6.79 12.84
CA ALA A 15 -11.08 7.75 13.43
C ALA A 15 -12.32 7.01 13.97
N THR A 16 -13.07 7.67 14.85
CA THR A 16 -14.37 7.16 15.29
C THR A 16 -15.35 7.03 14.13
N PHE A 17 -16.32 6.14 14.23
CA PHE A 17 -17.35 6.00 13.20
C PHE A 17 -18.16 7.27 12.99
N GLU A 18 -18.39 8.05 14.04
CA GLU A 18 -19.08 9.34 13.91
C GLU A 18 -18.30 10.28 12.99
N ARG A 19 -16.98 10.40 13.21
CA ARG A 19 -16.14 11.21 12.34
C ARG A 19 -16.07 10.67 10.90
N ALA A 20 -15.97 9.35 10.74
CA ALA A 20 -15.94 8.71 9.42
C ALA A 20 -17.26 8.93 8.64
N LYS A 21 -18.40 9.00 9.31
CA LYS A 21 -19.69 9.34 8.68
C LYS A 21 -19.77 10.78 8.19
N GLU A 22 -19.14 11.72 8.90
CA GLU A 22 -19.11 13.12 8.48
C GLU A 22 -18.34 13.32 7.18
N VAL A 23 -17.23 12.57 6.98
CA VAL A 23 -16.36 12.67 5.82
C VAL A 23 -16.01 11.29 5.26
N PRO A 24 -16.98 10.55 4.67
CA PRO A 24 -16.80 9.15 4.28
C PRO A 24 -15.74 8.95 3.18
N ILE A 25 -15.43 9.98 2.39
CA ILE A 25 -14.35 9.95 1.39
C ILE A 25 -12.99 9.59 2.01
N THR A 26 -12.79 9.85 3.31
CA THR A 26 -11.55 9.53 4.03
C THR A 26 -11.28 8.05 4.20
N MET A 27 -12.24 7.18 3.88
CA MET A 27 -12.11 5.72 4.01
C MET A 27 -11.77 5.01 2.68
N ILE A 28 -11.54 5.75 1.59
CA ILE A 28 -11.12 5.16 0.31
C ILE A 28 -9.80 4.40 0.51
N GLU A 29 -9.69 3.18 -0.04
CA GLU A 29 -8.48 2.33 0.07
C GLU A 29 -8.05 1.98 1.51
N SER A 30 -8.92 2.15 2.51
CA SER A 30 -8.57 1.94 3.92
C SER A 30 -8.08 0.51 4.24
N GLY A 31 -8.61 -0.53 3.56
CA GLY A 31 -8.16 -1.92 3.73
C GLY A 31 -6.70 -2.13 3.40
N PRO A 32 -6.24 -1.82 2.17
CA PRO A 32 -4.83 -1.89 1.78
C PRO A 32 -3.92 -1.02 2.64
N VAL A 33 -4.39 0.15 3.06
CA VAL A 33 -3.64 1.05 3.94
C VAL A 33 -3.28 0.36 5.26
N GLY A 34 -4.19 -0.45 5.83
CA GLY A 34 -3.88 -1.26 7.01
C GLY A 34 -2.66 -2.15 6.81
N GLY A 35 -2.52 -2.77 5.63
CA GLY A 35 -1.34 -3.58 5.29
C GLY A 35 -0.04 -2.78 5.24
N VAL A 36 -0.09 -1.56 4.68
CA VAL A 36 1.09 -0.68 4.61
C VAL A 36 1.52 -0.23 6.02
N ILE A 37 0.57 0.18 6.85
CA ILE A 37 0.85 0.55 8.25
C ILE A 37 1.38 -0.65 9.05
N GLY A 38 0.80 -1.85 8.85
CA GLY A 38 1.31 -3.08 9.42
C GLY A 38 2.76 -3.36 9.01
N ALA A 39 3.11 -3.15 7.74
CA ALA A 39 4.48 -3.32 7.26
C ALA A 39 5.44 -2.28 7.89
N ALA A 40 5.00 -1.04 8.08
CA ALA A 40 5.79 -0.03 8.80
C ALA A 40 6.03 -0.44 10.26
N ALA A 41 4.99 -0.87 10.97
CA ALA A 41 5.09 -1.35 12.34
C ALA A 41 5.96 -2.61 12.46
N LEU A 42 5.86 -3.53 11.50
CA LEU A 42 6.74 -4.70 11.42
C LEU A 42 8.19 -4.27 11.21
N GLY A 43 8.44 -3.31 10.32
CA GLY A 43 9.78 -2.76 10.06
C GLY A 43 10.44 -2.18 11.31
N GLU A 44 9.69 -1.46 12.12
CA GLU A 44 10.16 -0.92 13.41
C GLU A 44 10.56 -2.05 14.37
N ILE A 45 9.81 -3.18 14.40
CA ILE A 45 10.08 -4.32 15.28
C ILE A 45 11.34 -5.07 14.88
N ILE A 46 11.61 -5.18 13.58
CA ILE A 46 12.71 -5.99 13.03
C ILE A 46 13.89 -5.15 12.53
N ASP A 47 13.89 -3.84 12.81
CA ASP A 47 14.93 -2.90 12.41
C ASP A 47 15.13 -2.80 10.88
N GLU A 48 14.00 -2.73 10.15
CA GLU A 48 13.96 -2.55 8.69
C GLU A 48 13.22 -1.25 8.34
N GLU A 49 13.97 -0.19 8.07
CA GLU A 49 13.38 1.13 7.82
C GLU A 49 12.87 1.34 6.37
N ASN A 50 13.43 0.58 5.41
CA ASN A 50 13.10 0.70 3.99
C ASN A 50 12.32 -0.53 3.54
N ILE A 51 11.05 -0.36 3.20
CA ILE A 51 10.17 -1.50 2.86
C ILE A 51 9.39 -1.20 1.57
N ILE A 52 9.35 -2.18 0.69
CA ILE A 52 8.37 -2.28 -0.40
C ILE A 52 7.30 -3.27 0.03
N THR A 53 6.06 -2.81 0.17
CA THR A 53 4.93 -3.68 0.47
C THR A 53 4.36 -4.30 -0.79
N PHE A 54 3.91 -5.54 -0.70
CA PHE A 54 3.29 -6.23 -1.81
C PHE A 54 2.12 -7.08 -1.31
N ASP A 55 0.90 -6.61 -1.53
CA ASP A 55 -0.35 -7.25 -1.11
C ASP A 55 -1.07 -7.83 -2.33
N ILE A 56 -1.18 -9.15 -2.40
CA ILE A 56 -1.90 -9.85 -3.47
C ILE A 56 -3.12 -10.55 -2.90
N GLY A 57 -4.27 -10.00 -3.21
CA GLY A 57 -5.56 -10.58 -2.91
C GLY A 57 -6.12 -11.44 -4.04
N GLY A 58 -7.44 -11.64 -4.02
CA GLY A 58 -8.17 -12.37 -5.08
C GLY A 58 -8.34 -11.56 -6.37
N THR A 59 -8.44 -10.22 -6.30
CA THR A 59 -8.78 -9.38 -7.46
C THR A 59 -7.62 -8.51 -7.92
N THR A 60 -6.84 -7.97 -7.01
CA THR A 60 -5.81 -6.97 -7.28
C THR A 60 -4.51 -7.28 -6.56
N ALA A 61 -3.42 -6.73 -7.08
CA ALA A 61 -2.15 -6.59 -6.40
C ALA A 61 -1.92 -5.11 -6.08
N LYS A 62 -1.50 -4.83 -4.85
CA LYS A 62 -1.25 -3.48 -4.32
C LYS A 62 0.16 -3.37 -3.78
N THR A 63 0.80 -2.24 -4.06
CA THR A 63 2.17 -1.97 -3.60
C THR A 63 2.31 -0.55 -3.10
N SER A 64 3.08 -0.37 -2.06
CA SER A 64 3.45 0.92 -1.49
C SER A 64 4.91 0.91 -1.06
N LEU A 65 5.46 2.09 -0.73
CA LEU A 65 6.85 2.25 -0.33
C LEU A 65 6.93 2.97 1.02
N ILE A 66 7.72 2.40 1.91
CA ILE A 66 8.10 2.97 3.20
C ILE A 66 9.58 3.29 3.11
N ASN A 67 9.96 4.54 3.34
CA ASN A 67 11.34 4.99 3.27
C ASN A 67 11.75 5.62 4.58
N LYS A 68 12.80 5.09 5.21
CA LYS A 68 13.29 5.50 6.53
C LYS A 68 12.16 5.53 7.57
N GLY A 69 11.37 4.44 7.62
CA GLY A 69 10.22 4.29 8.51
C GLY A 69 8.98 5.13 8.14
N ASN A 70 9.06 5.99 7.11
CA ASN A 70 7.96 6.88 6.77
C ASN A 70 7.12 6.32 5.63
N VAL A 71 5.83 6.14 5.89
CA VAL A 71 4.83 5.79 4.88
C VAL A 71 4.60 6.98 3.96
N ARG A 72 4.67 6.75 2.66
CA ARG A 72 4.46 7.81 1.68
C ARG A 72 2.98 8.18 1.57
N ILE A 73 2.70 9.48 1.65
CA ILE A 73 1.36 10.06 1.50
C ILE A 73 1.32 10.89 0.22
N THR A 74 0.21 10.84 -0.51
CA THR A 74 -0.07 11.66 -1.69
C THR A 74 -1.40 12.40 -1.56
N THR A 75 -1.54 13.53 -2.24
CA THR A 75 -2.80 14.27 -2.44
C THR A 75 -3.26 14.26 -3.90
N GLU A 76 -2.62 13.42 -4.72
CA GLU A 76 -2.90 13.31 -6.16
C GLU A 76 -3.75 12.08 -6.52
N TYR A 77 -4.46 11.52 -5.55
CA TYR A 77 -5.32 10.38 -5.79
C TYR A 77 -6.49 10.73 -6.72
N LYS A 78 -6.82 9.81 -7.63
CA LYS A 78 -7.90 9.99 -8.59
C LYS A 78 -8.78 8.74 -8.63
N LEU A 79 -10.09 8.96 -8.51
CA LEU A 79 -11.09 7.91 -8.71
C LEU A 79 -11.32 7.66 -10.21
N GLU A 80 -11.58 6.41 -10.57
CA GLU A 80 -11.97 5.98 -11.93
C GLU A 80 -11.00 6.40 -13.04
N GLN A 81 -9.73 6.62 -12.72
CA GLN A 81 -8.73 6.94 -13.73
C GLN A 81 -8.48 5.77 -14.67
N ASN A 82 -8.55 6.01 -15.98
CA ASN A 82 -8.21 5.05 -17.01
C ASN A 82 -7.63 5.77 -18.25
N PRO A 83 -7.08 5.07 -19.27
CA PRO A 83 -6.46 5.69 -20.42
C PRO A 83 -7.36 6.66 -21.22
N ARG A 84 -8.68 6.58 -21.06
CA ARG A 84 -9.65 7.42 -21.76
C ARG A 84 -10.29 8.49 -20.86
N PHE A 85 -10.09 8.38 -19.54
CA PHE A 85 -10.70 9.28 -18.57
C PHE A 85 -9.69 9.67 -17.49
N ALA A 86 -9.50 10.97 -17.30
CA ALA A 86 -8.50 11.52 -16.37
C ALA A 86 -8.80 11.24 -14.88
N GLY A 87 -9.99 10.75 -14.56
CA GLY A 87 -10.45 10.48 -13.20
C GLY A 87 -10.92 11.71 -12.44
N TYR A 88 -11.57 11.47 -11.30
CA TYR A 88 -12.00 12.50 -10.37
C TYR A 88 -10.91 12.74 -9.32
N PRO A 89 -10.31 13.94 -9.22
CA PRO A 89 -9.26 14.21 -8.24
C PRO A 89 -9.84 14.24 -6.82
N VAL A 90 -9.20 13.49 -5.92
CA VAL A 90 -9.48 13.51 -4.48
C VAL A 90 -8.35 14.28 -3.80
N LYS A 91 -8.64 15.50 -3.35
CA LYS A 91 -7.66 16.42 -2.77
C LYS A 91 -7.54 16.25 -1.27
N MET A 92 -7.25 15.03 -0.81
CA MET A 92 -7.01 14.71 0.59
C MET A 92 -5.78 13.80 0.72
N PRO A 93 -5.12 13.79 1.88
CA PRO A 93 -4.01 12.89 2.12
C PRO A 93 -4.45 11.42 2.07
N VAL A 94 -3.82 10.63 1.19
CA VAL A 94 -4.00 9.18 1.11
C VAL A 94 -2.64 8.49 1.08
N VAL A 95 -2.54 7.29 1.61
CA VAL A 95 -1.34 6.46 1.46
C VAL A 95 -1.12 6.20 -0.02
N ASP A 96 0.09 6.43 -0.49
CA ASP A 96 0.45 6.27 -1.89
C ASP A 96 0.56 4.78 -2.24
N ILE A 97 -0.50 4.24 -2.80
CA ILE A 97 -0.64 2.84 -3.21
C ILE A 97 -0.81 2.78 -4.73
N ILE A 98 -0.02 1.92 -5.38
CA ILE A 98 -0.24 1.54 -6.76
C ILE A 98 -1.02 0.23 -6.77
N GLU A 99 -2.16 0.23 -7.43
CA GLU A 99 -3.02 -0.93 -7.60
C GLU A 99 -3.05 -1.37 -9.06
N ILE A 100 -3.01 -2.69 -9.27
CA ILE A 100 -3.19 -3.30 -10.58
C ILE A 100 -4.16 -4.47 -10.50
N GLY A 101 -4.91 -4.69 -11.57
CA GLY A 101 -5.83 -5.84 -11.72
C GLY A 101 -5.08 -7.15 -11.99
N ALA A 102 -4.26 -7.60 -11.02
CA ALA A 102 -3.48 -8.82 -11.08
C ALA A 102 -3.55 -9.55 -9.74
N GLY A 103 -4.68 -10.16 -9.43
CA GLY A 103 -4.89 -11.00 -8.26
C GLY A 103 -5.20 -12.45 -8.63
N GLY A 104 -5.44 -13.32 -7.64
CA GLY A 104 -5.68 -14.74 -7.87
C GLY A 104 -6.85 -15.03 -8.80
N GLY A 105 -7.92 -14.24 -8.76
CA GLY A 105 -9.08 -14.35 -9.65
C GLY A 105 -8.94 -13.65 -11.00
N SER A 106 -7.78 -13.04 -11.30
CA SER A 106 -7.54 -12.38 -12.60
C SER A 106 -7.65 -13.38 -13.74
N ILE A 107 -8.54 -13.08 -14.70
CA ILE A 107 -8.86 -13.96 -15.83
C ILE A 107 -7.73 -13.87 -16.85
N ALA A 108 -7.27 -15.03 -17.32
CA ALA A 108 -6.36 -15.14 -18.45
C ALA A 108 -7.17 -15.22 -19.75
N TRP A 109 -6.77 -14.46 -20.76
CA TRP A 109 -7.47 -14.37 -22.05
C TRP A 109 -6.51 -14.00 -23.17
N ILE A 110 -6.94 -14.21 -24.39
CA ILE A 110 -6.16 -13.92 -25.60
C ILE A 110 -6.78 -12.69 -26.26
N ASP A 111 -5.97 -11.68 -26.54
CA ASP A 111 -6.44 -10.46 -27.20
C ASP A 111 -6.62 -10.65 -28.72
N ASP A 112 -7.19 -9.63 -29.38
CA ASP A 112 -7.52 -9.64 -30.81
C ASP A 112 -6.31 -9.84 -31.73
N VAL A 113 -5.09 -9.68 -31.21
CA VAL A 113 -3.83 -9.91 -31.94
C VAL A 113 -3.11 -11.19 -31.51
N GLY A 114 -3.79 -12.05 -30.73
CA GLY A 114 -3.29 -13.37 -30.32
C GLY A 114 -2.31 -13.35 -29.16
N VAL A 115 -2.27 -12.30 -28.35
CA VAL A 115 -1.35 -12.19 -27.20
C VAL A 115 -2.06 -12.57 -25.91
N LEU A 116 -1.41 -13.40 -25.08
CA LEU A 116 -1.89 -13.75 -23.75
C LEU A 116 -1.92 -12.54 -22.83
N LYS A 117 -3.05 -12.31 -22.20
CA LYS A 117 -3.29 -11.28 -21.17
C LYS A 117 -3.78 -11.91 -19.89
N VAL A 118 -3.47 -11.29 -18.75
CA VAL A 118 -4.00 -11.65 -17.42
C VAL A 118 -4.56 -10.41 -16.75
N GLY A 119 -5.85 -10.44 -16.40
CA GLY A 119 -6.57 -9.27 -15.93
C GLY A 119 -6.85 -8.24 -17.04
N PRO A 120 -7.32 -7.04 -16.71
CA PRO A 120 -7.72 -6.58 -15.36
C PRO A 120 -9.05 -7.18 -14.87
N LYS A 121 -9.80 -7.89 -15.77
CA LYS A 121 -11.05 -8.55 -15.39
C LYS A 121 -10.75 -9.68 -14.39
N SER A 122 -11.55 -9.74 -13.32
CA SER A 122 -11.47 -10.78 -12.29
C SER A 122 -12.75 -11.62 -12.27
N ALA A 123 -12.62 -12.91 -12.03
CA ALA A 123 -13.75 -13.80 -11.76
C ALA A 123 -14.42 -13.53 -10.41
N GLY A 124 -13.80 -12.68 -9.57
CA GLY A 124 -14.30 -12.39 -8.24
C GLY A 124 -14.29 -13.59 -7.31
N ALA A 125 -15.20 -13.56 -6.33
CA ALA A 125 -15.44 -14.68 -5.43
C ALA A 125 -16.60 -15.57 -5.91
N ASP A 126 -17.54 -15.00 -6.67
CA ASP A 126 -18.70 -15.66 -7.25
C ASP A 126 -18.82 -15.25 -8.73
N PRO A 127 -18.74 -16.18 -9.70
CA PRO A 127 -18.51 -17.63 -9.52
C PRO A 127 -17.07 -17.98 -9.08
N GLY A 128 -16.11 -17.06 -9.13
CA GLY A 128 -14.72 -17.26 -8.79
C GLY A 128 -13.92 -18.08 -9.81
N PRO A 129 -12.68 -18.47 -9.47
CA PRO A 129 -11.84 -19.37 -10.24
C PRO A 129 -12.57 -20.67 -10.63
N ALA A 130 -12.25 -21.21 -11.80
CA ALA A 130 -12.87 -22.46 -12.28
C ALA A 130 -12.68 -23.63 -11.30
N CYS A 131 -11.50 -23.71 -10.69
CA CYS A 131 -11.17 -24.75 -9.70
C CYS A 131 -12.06 -24.73 -8.44
N TYR A 132 -12.78 -23.63 -8.17
CA TYR A 132 -13.70 -23.56 -7.03
C TYR A 132 -14.97 -24.42 -7.24
N GLY A 133 -15.30 -24.77 -8.47
CA GLY A 133 -16.49 -25.57 -8.77
C GLY A 133 -17.82 -24.85 -8.55
N LEU A 134 -17.80 -23.51 -8.45
CA LEU A 134 -18.98 -22.66 -8.24
C LEU A 134 -19.59 -22.13 -9.56
N GLY A 135 -19.16 -22.68 -10.70
CA GLY A 135 -19.67 -22.31 -12.02
C GLY A 135 -18.74 -21.37 -12.82
N GLY A 136 -17.58 -21.01 -12.32
CA GLY A 136 -16.52 -20.33 -13.07
C GLY A 136 -16.03 -21.20 -14.23
N LYS A 137 -15.82 -20.61 -15.42
CA LYS A 137 -15.38 -21.30 -16.63
C LYS A 137 -14.16 -20.66 -17.27
N GLU A 138 -13.87 -19.40 -16.95
CA GLU A 138 -12.72 -18.69 -17.49
C GLU A 138 -11.47 -19.02 -16.65
N PRO A 139 -10.31 -19.30 -17.28
CA PRO A 139 -9.10 -19.63 -16.55
C PRO A 139 -8.59 -18.42 -15.77
N THR A 140 -8.18 -18.64 -14.53
CA THR A 140 -7.66 -17.58 -13.65
C THR A 140 -6.22 -17.87 -13.23
N LEU A 141 -5.59 -16.86 -12.61
CA LEU A 141 -4.27 -17.04 -12.01
C LEU A 141 -4.27 -18.10 -10.89
N THR A 142 -5.38 -18.25 -10.13
CA THR A 142 -5.53 -19.32 -9.14
C THR A 142 -5.54 -20.69 -9.80
N ASP A 143 -6.25 -20.86 -10.93
CA ASP A 143 -6.26 -22.12 -11.69
C ASP A 143 -4.86 -22.46 -12.20
N ALA A 144 -4.13 -21.47 -12.71
CA ALA A 144 -2.76 -21.63 -13.16
C ALA A 144 -1.81 -22.05 -12.03
N ASN A 145 -1.90 -21.41 -10.86
CA ASN A 145 -1.09 -21.77 -9.69
C ASN A 145 -1.42 -23.17 -9.15
N LEU A 146 -2.68 -23.61 -9.28
CA LEU A 146 -3.10 -24.96 -8.90
C LEU A 146 -2.53 -26.00 -9.88
N ILE A 147 -2.56 -25.74 -11.19
CA ILE A 147 -1.99 -26.62 -12.24
C ILE A 147 -0.48 -26.76 -12.05
N ALA A 148 0.23 -25.66 -11.78
CA ALA A 148 1.67 -25.63 -11.49
C ALA A 148 2.05 -26.18 -10.09
N ALA A 149 1.08 -26.78 -9.36
CA ALA A 149 1.22 -27.32 -8.02
C ALA A 149 1.76 -26.32 -6.97
N ARG A 150 1.72 -25.00 -7.25
CA ARG A 150 2.08 -23.94 -6.28
C ARG A 150 1.05 -23.81 -5.16
N ILE A 151 -0.20 -24.16 -5.45
CA ILE A 151 -1.28 -24.30 -4.48
C ILE A 151 -1.51 -25.79 -4.23
N ASP A 152 -1.49 -26.20 -2.96
CA ASP A 152 -1.84 -27.55 -2.57
C ASP A 152 -3.37 -27.69 -2.42
N PRO A 153 -4.04 -28.49 -3.25
CA PRO A 153 -5.49 -28.64 -3.16
C PRO A 153 -5.97 -29.21 -1.81
N ALA A 154 -5.14 -29.99 -1.13
CA ALA A 154 -5.49 -30.59 0.15
C ALA A 154 -5.41 -29.58 1.31
N SER A 155 -4.59 -28.53 1.18
CA SER A 155 -4.37 -27.51 2.20
C SER A 155 -5.01 -26.16 1.88
N PHE A 156 -5.76 -26.05 0.79
CA PHE A 156 -6.38 -24.79 0.38
C PHE A 156 -7.37 -24.31 1.45
N LEU A 157 -7.21 -23.06 1.91
CA LEU A 157 -7.94 -22.48 3.05
C LEU A 157 -7.96 -23.42 4.28
N GLY A 158 -6.80 -23.97 4.64
CA GLY A 158 -6.68 -24.87 5.78
C GLY A 158 -7.29 -26.27 5.54
N GLY A 159 -7.67 -26.60 4.30
CA GLY A 159 -8.36 -27.85 3.93
C GLY A 159 -9.89 -27.75 4.05
N GLU A 160 -10.42 -26.62 4.43
CA GLU A 160 -11.88 -26.40 4.56
C GLU A 160 -12.59 -26.22 3.22
N PHE A 161 -11.86 -25.82 2.18
CA PHE A 161 -12.40 -25.58 0.85
C PHE A 161 -11.74 -26.51 -0.18
N LYS A 162 -12.58 -27.29 -0.88
CA LYS A 162 -12.10 -28.23 -1.90
C LYS A 162 -11.97 -27.52 -3.26
N VAL A 163 -10.80 -27.62 -3.87
CA VAL A 163 -10.56 -27.15 -5.24
C VAL A 163 -10.37 -28.33 -6.18
N SER A 164 -10.77 -28.16 -7.45
CA SER A 164 -10.70 -29.19 -8.47
C SER A 164 -9.61 -28.86 -9.49
N LEU A 165 -8.59 -29.72 -9.57
CA LEU A 165 -7.55 -29.63 -10.60
C LEU A 165 -8.13 -29.87 -12.00
N ASP A 166 -9.11 -30.78 -12.14
CA ASP A 166 -9.72 -31.10 -13.43
C ASP A 166 -10.46 -29.90 -14.02
N LEU A 167 -11.24 -29.16 -13.21
CA LEU A 167 -11.91 -27.94 -13.65
C LEU A 167 -10.90 -26.83 -14.00
N ALA A 168 -9.78 -26.72 -13.27
CA ALA A 168 -8.72 -25.79 -13.64
C ALA A 168 -8.11 -26.13 -15.01
N LYS A 169 -7.83 -27.41 -15.26
CA LYS A 169 -7.30 -27.88 -16.53
C LYS A 169 -8.30 -27.70 -17.68
N GLU A 170 -9.57 -27.99 -17.47
CA GLU A 170 -10.65 -27.74 -18.44
C GLU A 170 -10.72 -26.26 -18.83
N ALA A 171 -10.70 -25.38 -17.87
CA ALA A 171 -10.70 -23.91 -18.11
C ALA A 171 -9.45 -23.45 -18.86
N MET A 172 -8.27 -24.03 -18.60
CA MET A 172 -6.99 -23.65 -19.23
C MET A 172 -6.84 -24.18 -20.66
N ALA A 173 -7.54 -25.25 -21.04
CA ALA A 173 -7.42 -25.91 -22.33
C ALA A 173 -7.52 -24.98 -23.55
N PRO A 174 -8.44 -23.99 -23.63
CA PRO A 174 -8.52 -23.09 -24.78
C PRO A 174 -7.23 -22.22 -24.98
N ILE A 175 -6.52 -21.89 -23.90
CA ILE A 175 -5.24 -21.16 -23.98
C ILE A 175 -4.15 -22.11 -24.53
N ALA A 176 -4.07 -23.33 -24.01
CA ALA A 176 -3.13 -24.35 -24.45
C ALA A 176 -3.30 -24.67 -25.93
N GLU A 177 -4.56 -24.88 -26.38
CA GLU A 177 -4.90 -25.14 -27.78
C GLU A 177 -4.49 -23.97 -28.70
N HIS A 178 -4.75 -22.73 -28.30
CA HIS A 178 -4.41 -21.55 -29.09
C HIS A 178 -2.92 -21.46 -29.39
N PHE A 179 -2.05 -21.72 -28.38
CA PHE A 179 -0.60 -21.66 -28.52
C PHE A 179 0.03 -22.99 -28.98
N ASN A 180 -0.77 -24.05 -29.10
CA ASN A 180 -0.30 -25.40 -29.42
C ASN A 180 0.77 -25.91 -28.46
N ILE A 181 0.52 -25.76 -27.14
CA ILE A 181 1.38 -26.18 -26.03
C ILE A 181 0.56 -27.07 -25.07
N ASP A 182 1.23 -27.68 -24.09
CA ASP A 182 0.51 -28.41 -23.05
C ASP A 182 -0.14 -27.48 -22.02
N ILE A 183 -1.02 -28.04 -21.17
CA ILE A 183 -1.80 -27.29 -20.20
C ILE A 183 -0.90 -26.71 -19.10
N GLU A 184 0.10 -27.45 -18.70
CA GLU A 184 1.09 -27.08 -17.70
C GLU A 184 1.93 -25.87 -18.18
N GLU A 185 2.39 -25.91 -19.44
CA GLU A 185 3.11 -24.81 -20.08
C GLU A 185 2.21 -23.56 -20.23
N ALA A 186 0.94 -23.74 -20.59
CA ALA A 186 -0.03 -22.64 -20.64
C ALA A 186 -0.24 -22.01 -19.26
N ALA A 187 -0.34 -22.81 -18.21
CA ALA A 187 -0.44 -22.31 -16.83
C ALA A 187 0.79 -21.49 -16.40
N LEU A 188 1.99 -21.97 -16.73
CA LEU A 188 3.23 -21.21 -16.49
C LEU A 188 3.26 -19.89 -17.27
N GLY A 189 2.79 -19.88 -18.51
CA GLY A 189 2.62 -18.66 -19.32
C GLY A 189 1.71 -17.62 -18.67
N VAL A 190 0.59 -18.08 -18.09
CA VAL A 190 -0.35 -17.22 -17.33
C VAL A 190 0.34 -16.66 -16.10
N ILE A 191 1.07 -17.47 -15.33
CA ILE A 191 1.79 -17.03 -14.14
C ILE A 191 2.87 -16.01 -14.49
N LYS A 192 3.69 -16.27 -15.54
CA LYS A 192 4.72 -15.33 -16.01
C LYS A 192 4.13 -13.98 -16.41
N THR A 193 3.01 -14.00 -17.14
CA THR A 193 2.32 -12.78 -17.57
C THR A 193 1.82 -11.97 -16.36
N ALA A 194 1.20 -12.64 -15.38
CA ALA A 194 0.76 -11.99 -14.16
C ALA A 194 1.93 -11.39 -13.36
N ASN A 195 3.01 -12.17 -13.18
CA ASN A 195 4.21 -11.72 -12.48
C ASN A 195 4.84 -10.48 -13.15
N ASN A 196 4.90 -10.44 -14.48
CA ASN A 196 5.40 -9.28 -15.22
C ASN A 196 4.53 -8.04 -15.01
N ASN A 197 3.21 -8.20 -14.95
CA ASN A 197 2.30 -7.08 -14.62
C ASN A 197 2.56 -6.57 -13.20
N MET A 198 2.73 -7.46 -12.22
CA MET A 198 3.05 -7.12 -10.83
C MET A 198 4.42 -6.45 -10.70
N LEU A 199 5.43 -6.97 -11.42
CA LEU A 199 6.77 -6.39 -11.45
C LEU A 199 6.76 -4.95 -11.99
N ASN A 200 5.95 -4.67 -13.00
CA ASN A 200 5.78 -3.31 -13.52
C ASN A 200 5.20 -2.37 -12.47
N ALA A 201 4.23 -2.80 -11.67
CA ALA A 201 3.70 -1.98 -10.56
C ALA A 201 4.76 -1.70 -9.50
N LEU A 202 5.56 -2.71 -9.13
CA LEU A 202 6.68 -2.56 -8.19
C LEU A 202 7.75 -1.58 -8.73
N LYS A 203 8.05 -1.60 -10.02
CA LYS A 203 8.94 -0.63 -10.66
C LYS A 203 8.36 0.78 -10.70
N LEU A 204 7.03 0.93 -10.78
CA LEU A 204 6.37 2.23 -10.74
C LEU A 204 6.52 2.90 -9.37
N ILE A 205 6.43 2.12 -8.27
CA ILE A 205 6.54 2.68 -6.91
C ILE A 205 7.99 2.90 -6.48
N SER A 206 8.96 2.22 -7.09
CA SER A 206 10.38 2.27 -6.75
C SER A 206 11.22 2.98 -7.81
N VAL A 207 11.65 2.29 -8.85
CA VAL A 207 12.61 2.77 -9.85
C VAL A 207 12.17 4.08 -10.52
N ARG A 208 10.89 4.18 -10.95
CA ARG A 208 10.37 5.41 -11.58
C ARG A 208 10.29 6.60 -10.64
N ARG A 209 10.41 6.38 -9.33
CA ARG A 209 10.46 7.41 -8.30
C ARG A 209 11.86 7.67 -7.77
N GLY A 210 12.88 7.08 -8.41
CA GLY A 210 14.29 7.28 -8.08
C GLY A 210 14.79 6.44 -6.91
N TYR A 211 14.05 5.39 -6.51
CA TYR A 211 14.50 4.46 -5.49
C TYR A 211 15.09 3.20 -6.12
N ASP A 212 16.19 2.72 -5.56
CA ASP A 212 16.75 1.42 -5.92
C ASP A 212 16.08 0.32 -5.09
N PRO A 213 15.36 -0.65 -5.68
CA PRO A 213 14.71 -1.72 -4.94
C PRO A 213 15.66 -2.54 -4.07
N ARG A 214 16.95 -2.59 -4.41
CA ARG A 214 17.97 -3.34 -3.66
C ARG A 214 18.25 -2.76 -2.28
N ASP A 215 17.91 -1.50 -2.07
CA ASP A 215 18.04 -0.82 -0.76
C ASP A 215 16.82 -1.08 0.17
N PHE A 216 15.89 -1.95 -0.27
CA PHE A 216 14.63 -2.19 0.42
C PHE A 216 14.44 -3.67 0.77
N THR A 217 13.77 -3.90 1.88
CA THR A 217 13.19 -5.20 2.24
C THR A 217 11.78 -5.30 1.65
N MET A 218 11.43 -6.43 1.05
CA MET A 218 10.08 -6.65 0.54
C MET A 218 9.23 -7.37 1.58
N VAL A 219 8.01 -6.88 1.82
CA VAL A 219 7.01 -7.53 2.69
C VAL A 219 5.85 -7.99 1.84
N GLY A 220 5.74 -9.32 1.68
CA GLY A 220 4.68 -9.97 0.90
C GLY A 220 3.51 -10.37 1.78
N MET A 221 2.30 -9.86 1.46
CA MET A 221 1.08 -10.11 2.22
C MET A 221 -0.09 -10.43 1.29
N GLY A 222 -1.26 -10.69 1.86
CA GLY A 222 -2.41 -11.20 1.13
C GLY A 222 -2.34 -12.71 0.89
N GLY A 223 -3.42 -13.30 0.39
CA GLY A 223 -3.53 -14.75 0.19
C GLY A 223 -2.53 -15.32 -0.82
N ASN A 224 -2.06 -14.50 -1.77
CA ASN A 224 -1.13 -14.91 -2.83
C ASN A 224 0.27 -14.28 -2.68
N GLY A 225 0.53 -13.49 -1.64
CA GLY A 225 1.80 -12.81 -1.43
C GLY A 225 2.99 -13.77 -1.35
N ALA A 226 2.83 -14.89 -0.63
CA ALA A 226 3.85 -15.93 -0.51
C ALA A 226 4.09 -16.71 -1.81
N VAL A 227 3.08 -16.81 -2.69
CA VAL A 227 3.17 -17.57 -3.96
C VAL A 227 3.99 -16.82 -5.00
N HIS A 228 3.79 -15.51 -5.11
CA HIS A 228 4.43 -14.67 -6.14
C HIS A 228 5.64 -13.88 -5.62
N GLY A 229 5.69 -13.63 -4.32
CA GLY A 229 6.74 -12.81 -3.68
C GLY A 229 8.17 -13.24 -4.00
N PRO A 230 8.54 -14.53 -3.90
CA PRO A 230 9.90 -14.99 -4.19
C PRO A 230 10.38 -14.66 -5.59
N PHE A 231 9.52 -14.88 -6.60
CA PHE A 231 9.83 -14.53 -7.99
C PHE A 231 10.04 -13.02 -8.16
N LEU A 232 9.14 -12.21 -7.60
CA LEU A 232 9.20 -10.75 -7.71
C LEU A 232 10.40 -10.16 -6.99
N ALA A 233 10.76 -10.67 -5.82
CA ALA A 233 11.94 -10.27 -5.07
C ALA A 233 13.22 -10.59 -5.85
N SER A 234 13.29 -11.79 -6.46
CA SER A 234 14.43 -12.20 -7.30
C SER A 234 14.60 -11.29 -8.52
N GLU A 235 13.52 -10.99 -9.24
CA GLU A 235 13.54 -10.10 -10.42
C GLU A 235 13.92 -8.65 -10.08
N LEU A 236 13.51 -8.16 -8.93
CA LEU A 236 13.88 -6.83 -8.42
C LEU A 236 15.28 -6.83 -7.78
N LYS A 237 15.86 -8.00 -7.56
CA LYS A 237 17.14 -8.19 -6.83
C LYS A 237 17.05 -7.64 -5.40
N VAL A 238 15.94 -7.85 -4.76
CA VAL A 238 15.73 -7.53 -3.35
C VAL A 238 16.30 -8.67 -2.52
N ASP A 239 17.22 -8.36 -1.62
CA ASP A 239 17.95 -9.37 -0.85
C ASP A 239 17.09 -10.06 0.21
N LYS A 240 16.03 -9.39 0.69
CA LYS A 240 15.20 -9.85 1.79
C LYS A 240 13.71 -9.76 1.46
N LEU A 241 13.04 -10.93 1.48
CA LEU A 241 11.58 -11.04 1.43
C LEU A 241 11.05 -11.56 2.76
N ILE A 242 10.12 -10.85 3.35
CA ILE A 242 9.44 -11.22 4.58
C ILE A 242 8.00 -11.58 4.25
N ILE A 243 7.59 -12.78 4.66
CA ILE A 243 6.19 -13.20 4.65
C ILE A 243 5.73 -13.24 6.13
N PRO A 244 4.81 -12.36 6.55
CA PRO A 244 4.27 -12.38 7.90
C PRO A 244 3.62 -13.72 8.23
N ASN A 245 3.58 -14.09 9.50
CA ASN A 245 3.04 -15.39 9.96
C ASN A 245 1.57 -15.63 9.51
N MET A 246 0.77 -14.55 9.40
CA MET A 246 -0.62 -14.62 8.91
C MET A 246 -0.81 -13.62 7.76
N PRO A 247 -0.25 -13.88 6.57
CA PRO A 247 -0.19 -12.90 5.50
C PRO A 247 -1.58 -12.47 4.98
N SER A 248 -2.57 -13.36 4.99
CA SER A 248 -3.92 -13.09 4.52
C SER A 248 -4.73 -12.15 5.43
N THR A 249 -4.36 -12.04 6.72
CA THR A 249 -5.00 -11.16 7.71
C THR A 249 -4.08 -10.05 8.20
N PHE A 250 -2.94 -9.88 7.55
CA PHE A 250 -1.92 -8.92 7.97
C PHE A 250 -2.41 -7.46 7.95
N SER A 251 -3.26 -7.10 7.00
CA SER A 251 -3.88 -5.76 6.96
C SER A 251 -4.75 -5.49 8.19
N ALA A 252 -5.48 -6.49 8.71
CA ALA A 252 -6.24 -6.36 9.94
C ALA A 252 -5.35 -6.18 11.16
N TRP A 253 -4.21 -6.89 11.23
CA TRP A 253 -3.20 -6.66 12.26
C TRP A 253 -2.64 -5.23 12.17
N GLY A 254 -2.34 -4.74 10.98
CA GLY A 254 -1.86 -3.37 10.77
C GLY A 254 -2.85 -2.32 11.27
N MET A 255 -4.16 -2.55 11.11
CA MET A 255 -5.19 -1.67 11.67
C MET A 255 -5.10 -1.55 13.20
N LEU A 256 -4.73 -2.63 13.90
CA LEU A 256 -4.52 -2.62 15.36
C LEU A 256 -3.24 -1.89 15.78
N MET A 257 -2.29 -1.70 14.85
CA MET A 257 -1.04 -0.99 15.10
C MET A 257 -1.13 0.52 14.80
N THR A 258 -2.32 1.01 14.43
CA THR A 258 -2.54 2.38 13.96
C THR A 258 -2.98 3.29 15.10
N ASP A 259 -2.41 4.49 15.16
CA ASP A 259 -2.86 5.57 16.05
C ASP A 259 -4.06 6.32 15.44
N LEU A 260 -4.80 7.03 16.27
CA LEU A 260 -5.78 8.01 15.80
C LEU A 260 -5.04 9.09 15.02
N ARG A 261 -5.63 9.52 13.91
CA ARG A 261 -5.03 10.57 13.07
C ARG A 261 -6.06 11.54 12.57
N GLN A 262 -5.75 12.83 12.72
CA GLN A 262 -6.50 13.93 12.15
C GLN A 262 -5.55 14.83 11.35
N ASP A 263 -5.92 15.15 10.12
CA ASP A 263 -5.20 16.09 9.27
C ASP A 263 -6.00 17.38 9.15
N PHE A 264 -5.32 18.51 9.34
CA PHE A 264 -5.87 19.85 9.22
C PHE A 264 -5.09 20.61 8.17
N ILE A 265 -5.80 21.38 7.35
CA ILE A 265 -5.20 22.18 6.29
C ILE A 265 -5.85 23.58 6.33
N GLN A 266 -5.01 24.60 6.41
CA GLN A 266 -5.45 25.98 6.29
C GLN A 266 -4.72 26.68 5.15
N THR A 267 -5.46 27.15 4.16
CA THR A 267 -4.91 27.88 3.02
C THR A 267 -4.66 29.34 3.43
N GLN A 268 -3.41 29.76 3.33
CA GLN A 268 -3.00 31.14 3.53
C GLN A 268 -1.75 31.40 2.69
N ILE A 269 -1.88 32.20 1.64
CA ILE A 269 -0.75 32.54 0.77
C ILE A 269 0.02 33.70 1.38
N MET A 270 1.33 33.48 1.64
CA MET A 270 2.23 34.54 2.10
C MET A 270 3.69 34.20 1.75
N PRO A 271 4.56 35.21 1.51
CA PRO A 271 5.97 34.95 1.23
C PRO A 271 6.66 34.26 2.41
N VAL A 272 7.66 33.40 2.15
CA VAL A 272 8.46 32.77 3.24
C VAL A 272 9.32 33.82 3.94
N VAL A 273 10.01 34.63 3.16
CA VAL A 273 10.84 35.71 3.72
C VAL A 273 9.96 36.92 3.97
N GLY A 274 9.98 37.41 5.23
CA GLY A 274 9.17 38.55 5.66
C GLY A 274 7.70 38.22 5.87
N CYS A 275 7.36 36.96 6.13
CA CYS A 275 6.02 36.56 6.52
C CYS A 275 5.63 37.15 7.88
N ASP A 276 4.32 37.26 8.09
CA ASP A 276 3.76 37.58 9.41
C ASP A 276 3.87 36.35 10.33
N LEU A 277 4.93 36.28 11.13
CA LEU A 277 5.19 35.16 12.03
C LEU A 277 4.11 34.99 13.12
N ASP A 278 3.49 36.07 13.56
CA ASP A 278 2.41 35.97 14.56
C ASP A 278 1.19 35.27 13.90
N ARG A 279 0.89 35.60 12.63
CA ARG A 279 -0.17 34.91 11.89
C ARG A 279 0.19 33.46 11.60
N VAL A 280 1.43 33.15 11.20
CA VAL A 280 1.88 31.77 10.97
C VAL A 280 1.72 30.93 12.23
N ASN A 281 2.17 31.44 13.38
CA ASN A 281 2.03 30.75 14.65
C ASN A 281 0.56 30.58 15.06
N ALA A 282 -0.26 31.62 14.90
CA ALA A 282 -1.68 31.57 15.22
C ALA A 282 -2.41 30.47 14.39
N ILE A 283 -2.08 30.30 13.11
CA ILE A 283 -2.64 29.25 12.25
C ILE A 283 -2.37 27.86 12.84
N TYR A 284 -1.13 27.56 13.25
CA TYR A 284 -0.81 26.26 13.84
C TYR A 284 -1.46 26.09 15.21
N GLU A 285 -1.47 27.12 16.06
CA GLU A 285 -2.13 27.08 17.37
C GLU A 285 -3.65 26.84 17.25
N GLU A 286 -4.32 27.48 16.30
CA GLU A 286 -5.74 27.26 16.00
C GLU A 286 -6.02 25.79 15.64
N MET A 287 -5.22 25.20 14.73
CA MET A 287 -5.34 23.80 14.32
C MET A 287 -5.03 22.82 15.46
N GLU A 288 -4.01 23.10 16.29
CA GLU A 288 -3.65 22.29 17.44
C GLU A 288 -4.73 22.28 18.51
N GLN A 289 -5.34 23.44 18.79
CA GLN A 289 -6.47 23.55 19.73
C GLN A 289 -7.69 22.79 19.22
N GLU A 290 -7.99 22.87 17.91
CA GLU A 290 -9.07 22.11 17.31
C GLU A 290 -8.84 20.61 17.45
N ALA A 291 -7.61 20.13 17.17
CA ALA A 291 -7.23 18.73 17.31
C ALA A 291 -7.38 18.25 18.77
N LEU A 292 -6.88 19.02 19.74
CA LEU A 292 -7.01 18.70 21.16
C LEU A 292 -8.47 18.61 21.60
N ALA A 293 -9.32 19.53 21.12
CA ALA A 293 -10.75 19.50 21.43
C ALA A 293 -11.44 18.24 20.89
N ILE A 294 -11.05 17.78 19.68
CA ILE A 294 -11.56 16.55 19.07
C ILE A 294 -11.11 15.33 19.89
N TYR A 295 -9.79 15.24 20.20
CA TYR A 295 -9.26 14.09 20.93
C TYR A 295 -9.74 14.01 22.38
N THR A 296 -9.90 15.14 23.05
CA THR A 296 -10.48 15.18 24.40
C THR A 296 -11.90 14.59 24.41
N LYS A 297 -12.72 14.90 23.40
CA LYS A 297 -14.06 14.29 23.25
C LYS A 297 -13.99 12.78 23.02
N GLN A 298 -12.91 12.27 22.45
CA GLN A 298 -12.65 10.85 22.20
C GLN A 298 -11.95 10.17 23.39
N GLY A 299 -11.76 10.85 24.50
CA GLY A 299 -11.14 10.29 25.70
C GLY A 299 -9.62 10.17 25.66
N ILE A 300 -8.95 10.81 24.67
CA ILE A 300 -7.49 10.86 24.57
C ILE A 300 -6.97 12.04 25.39
N SER A 301 -5.99 11.77 26.26
CA SER A 301 -5.35 12.81 27.05
C SER A 301 -4.49 13.73 26.18
N PRO A 302 -4.44 15.04 26.45
CA PRO A 302 -3.60 15.96 25.67
C PRO A 302 -2.11 15.57 25.62
N GLU A 303 -1.60 14.89 26.65
CA GLU A 303 -0.22 14.38 26.73
C GLU A 303 0.05 13.22 25.78
N ASP A 304 -0.99 12.51 25.33
CA ASP A 304 -0.92 11.43 24.34
C ASP A 304 -1.10 11.93 22.90
N VAL A 305 -1.23 13.26 22.71
CA VAL A 305 -1.37 13.85 21.38
C VAL A 305 -0.01 14.38 20.90
N VAL A 306 0.38 13.94 19.72
CA VAL A 306 1.62 14.37 19.05
C VAL A 306 1.28 15.13 17.78
N PHE A 307 1.94 16.26 17.56
CA PHE A 307 1.73 17.09 16.38
C PHE A 307 2.92 17.02 15.41
N ALA A 308 2.60 16.89 14.12
CA ALA A 308 3.55 17.04 13.03
C ALA A 308 3.10 18.20 12.14
N ARG A 309 3.89 19.27 12.10
CA ARG A 309 3.63 20.45 11.27
C ARG A 309 4.32 20.33 9.92
N SER A 310 3.64 20.76 8.86
CA SER A 310 4.22 20.93 7.52
C SER A 310 3.53 22.08 6.82
N ALA A 311 4.14 22.54 5.73
CA ALA A 311 3.53 23.53 4.86
C ALA A 311 3.71 23.10 3.39
N ASP A 312 2.77 23.48 2.55
CA ASP A 312 2.90 23.36 1.11
C ASP A 312 3.50 24.67 0.60
N LEU A 313 4.72 24.60 0.10
CA LEU A 313 5.47 25.73 -0.44
C LEU A 313 5.60 25.63 -1.96
N ARG A 314 5.75 26.78 -2.60
CA ARG A 314 6.08 26.86 -4.03
C ARG A 314 6.95 28.10 -4.29
N TYR A 315 7.67 28.09 -5.41
CA TYR A 315 8.23 29.34 -5.91
C TYR A 315 7.11 30.25 -6.42
N ILE A 316 7.23 31.54 -6.16
CA ILE A 316 6.21 32.52 -6.61
C ILE A 316 6.06 32.43 -8.13
N GLY A 317 4.83 32.25 -8.59
CA GLY A 317 4.49 32.08 -10.01
C GLY A 317 4.38 30.62 -10.45
N GLN A 318 4.72 29.64 -9.62
CA GLN A 318 4.43 28.21 -9.88
C GLN A 318 3.05 27.82 -9.35
N GLU A 319 2.42 26.85 -9.99
CA GLU A 319 1.12 26.31 -9.57
C GLU A 319 1.30 25.15 -8.59
N HIS A 320 2.29 24.28 -8.82
CA HIS A 320 2.53 23.09 -8.01
C HIS A 320 3.26 23.43 -6.72
N THR A 321 2.80 22.81 -5.64
CA THR A 321 3.38 22.95 -4.30
C THR A 321 4.20 21.72 -3.91
N VAL A 322 5.14 21.90 -3.01
CA VAL A 322 5.95 20.84 -2.41
C VAL A 322 5.78 20.86 -0.90
N LYS A 323 5.33 19.74 -0.34
CA LYS A 323 5.16 19.58 1.10
C LYS A 323 6.52 19.60 1.81
N THR A 324 6.64 20.46 2.79
CA THR A 324 7.88 20.69 3.54
C THR A 324 7.59 20.64 5.04
N ALA A 325 8.37 19.87 5.78
CA ALA A 325 8.26 19.82 7.23
C ALA A 325 8.59 21.17 7.84
N VAL A 326 7.84 21.52 8.89
CA VAL A 326 8.02 22.76 9.67
C VAL A 326 8.32 22.37 11.12
N THR A 327 9.21 23.12 11.77
CA THR A 327 9.59 22.90 13.17
C THR A 327 8.39 22.98 14.11
N GLY A 328 8.38 22.12 15.14
CA GLY A 328 7.40 22.20 16.23
C GLY A 328 7.62 23.41 17.14
N GLY A 329 6.58 23.79 17.87
CA GLY A 329 6.62 24.95 18.77
C GLY A 329 6.50 26.29 18.04
N LYS A 330 6.89 27.39 18.71
CA LYS A 330 6.78 28.74 18.13
C LYS A 330 7.84 28.96 17.05
N ILE A 331 7.39 29.18 15.79
CA ILE A 331 8.27 29.49 14.66
C ILE A 331 8.85 30.91 14.83
N LYS A 332 10.13 31.04 14.60
CA LYS A 332 10.89 32.29 14.72
C LYS A 332 11.56 32.64 13.38
N GLU A 333 12.09 33.84 13.27
CA GLU A 333 12.81 34.33 12.10
C GLU A 333 13.98 33.41 11.71
N GLU A 334 14.67 32.83 12.69
CA GLU A 334 15.80 31.89 12.50
C GLU A 334 15.40 30.56 11.90
N ASP A 335 14.11 30.16 11.96
CA ASP A 335 13.59 28.92 11.38
C ASP A 335 13.30 29.06 9.87
N LEU A 336 13.02 30.26 9.38
CA LEU A 336 12.63 30.49 7.98
C LEU A 336 13.70 30.05 6.98
N PRO A 337 14.99 30.31 7.16
CA PRO A 337 16.04 29.79 6.28
C PRO A 337 16.10 28.26 6.29
N VAL A 338 15.85 27.59 7.40
CA VAL A 338 15.84 26.12 7.51
C VAL A 338 14.67 25.53 6.73
N ILE A 339 13.47 26.13 6.89
CA ILE A 339 12.27 25.76 6.15
C ILE A 339 12.50 25.94 4.63
N ARG A 340 13.08 27.08 4.23
CA ARG A 340 13.39 27.38 2.85
C ARG A 340 14.37 26.35 2.24
N GLN A 341 15.45 26.06 2.94
CA GLN A 341 16.42 25.06 2.48
C GLN A 341 15.81 23.65 2.38
N ALA A 342 14.94 23.29 3.30
CA ALA A 342 14.20 22.02 3.24
C ALA A 342 13.28 21.99 2.01
N PHE A 343 12.59 23.09 1.71
CA PHE A 343 11.78 23.21 0.50
C PHE A 343 12.61 23.06 -0.77
N ASP A 344 13.75 23.75 -0.89
CA ASP A 344 14.61 23.67 -2.08
C ASP A 344 15.09 22.22 -2.32
N ARG A 345 15.49 21.50 -1.26
CA ARG A 345 15.86 20.07 -1.35
C ARG A 345 14.70 19.20 -1.81
N ASN A 346 13.52 19.39 -1.22
CA ASN A 346 12.32 18.61 -1.55
C ASN A 346 11.86 18.89 -2.98
N HIS A 347 11.95 20.17 -3.42
CA HIS A 347 11.64 20.57 -4.79
C HIS A 347 12.60 19.94 -5.79
N HIS A 348 13.91 19.93 -5.49
CA HIS A 348 14.90 19.25 -6.31
C HIS A 348 14.64 17.74 -6.41
N GLN A 349 14.26 17.11 -5.31
CA GLN A 349 13.91 15.68 -5.31
C GLN A 349 12.67 15.39 -6.16
N ALA A 350 11.67 16.28 -6.11
CA ALA A 350 10.41 16.10 -6.85
C ALA A 350 10.53 16.41 -8.35
N TYR A 351 11.33 17.45 -8.71
CA TYR A 351 11.35 18.01 -10.06
C TYR A 351 12.73 18.02 -10.72
N THR A 352 13.78 17.53 -10.03
CA THR A 352 15.19 17.48 -10.49
C THR A 352 15.89 18.86 -10.59
N PHE A 353 15.26 19.92 -10.13
CA PHE A 353 15.87 21.27 -10.06
C PHE A 353 15.36 22.03 -8.83
N SER A 354 16.10 23.06 -8.42
CA SER A 354 15.69 24.08 -7.44
C SER A 354 16.06 25.47 -7.97
N LEU A 355 15.35 26.49 -7.50
CA LEU A 355 15.53 27.89 -7.86
C LEU A 355 15.92 28.68 -6.59
N GLU A 356 17.17 28.53 -6.15
CA GLU A 356 17.64 29.08 -4.86
C GLU A 356 17.49 30.61 -4.76
N ASP A 357 17.63 31.33 -5.88
CA ASP A 357 17.49 32.79 -5.96
C ASP A 357 16.03 33.25 -6.11
N ALA A 358 15.09 32.34 -6.41
CA ALA A 358 13.69 32.71 -6.58
C ALA A 358 12.96 32.83 -5.22
N ALA A 359 12.07 33.81 -5.13
CA ALA A 359 11.22 33.92 -3.94
C ALA A 359 10.24 32.74 -3.82
N ALA A 360 10.05 32.27 -2.59
CA ALA A 360 9.10 31.20 -2.28
C ALA A 360 7.97 31.73 -1.38
N GLU A 361 6.81 31.10 -1.47
CA GLU A 361 5.64 31.41 -0.67
C GLU A 361 5.04 30.13 -0.04
N PHE A 362 4.46 30.30 1.13
CA PHE A 362 3.52 29.36 1.72
C PHE A 362 2.22 29.40 0.94
N ALA A 363 1.65 28.25 0.60
CA ALA A 363 0.32 28.14 0.00
C ALA A 363 -0.68 27.58 1.01
N ASN A 364 -0.32 26.48 1.72
CA ASN A 364 -1.12 25.89 2.76
C ASN A 364 -0.27 25.59 3.98
N PHE A 365 -0.88 25.67 5.16
CA PHE A 365 -0.35 25.18 6.42
C PHE A 365 -1.05 23.88 6.77
N ASN A 366 -0.28 22.84 7.09
CA ASN A 366 -0.79 21.51 7.36
C ASN A 366 -0.38 21.06 8.77
N LEU A 367 -1.33 20.55 9.53
CA LEU A 367 -1.09 19.90 10.81
C LEU A 367 -1.60 18.48 10.75
N THR A 368 -0.75 17.51 11.09
CA THR A 368 -1.17 16.14 11.39
C THR A 368 -1.10 15.94 12.89
N ALA A 369 -2.22 15.61 13.50
CA ALA A 369 -2.32 15.29 14.92
C ALA A 369 -2.49 13.78 15.08
N PHE A 370 -1.66 13.17 15.94
CA PHE A 370 -1.72 11.76 16.29
C PHE A 370 -2.17 11.61 17.74
N GLY A 371 -3.26 10.88 17.98
CA GLY A 371 -3.68 10.45 19.31
C GLY A 371 -3.18 9.03 19.55
N LYS A 372 -2.25 8.86 20.48
CA LYS A 372 -1.68 7.55 20.81
C LYS A 372 -2.73 6.65 21.43
N VAL A 373 -2.84 5.42 20.92
CA VAL A 373 -3.67 4.37 21.46
C VAL A 373 -2.84 3.21 21.97
N ASN A 374 -3.40 2.44 22.91
CA ASN A 374 -2.74 1.21 23.37
C ASN A 374 -2.70 0.21 22.22
N LYS A 375 -1.49 -0.18 21.83
CA LYS A 375 -1.27 -1.19 20.79
C LYS A 375 -1.15 -2.58 21.43
N PRO A 376 -1.53 -3.65 20.68
CA PRO A 376 -1.35 -5.01 21.18
C PRO A 376 0.12 -5.32 21.46
N ASP A 377 0.39 -5.99 22.58
CA ASP A 377 1.72 -6.52 22.86
C ASP A 377 2.10 -7.60 21.84
N ILE A 378 3.24 -7.40 21.18
CA ILE A 378 3.81 -8.39 20.28
C ILE A 378 4.62 -9.39 21.08
N LYS A 379 4.05 -10.58 21.28
CA LYS A 379 4.72 -11.66 21.97
C LYS A 379 5.61 -12.44 21.01
N THR A 380 6.87 -12.62 21.36
CA THR A 380 7.72 -13.60 20.69
C THR A 380 7.18 -14.99 20.98
N VAL A 381 6.69 -15.67 19.94
CA VAL A 381 6.27 -17.07 20.04
C VAL A 381 7.50 -17.93 19.78
N CYS A 382 7.97 -18.62 20.83
CA CYS A 382 8.98 -19.65 20.63
C CYS A 382 8.34 -20.82 19.89
N PRO A 383 8.92 -21.31 18.78
CA PRO A 383 8.42 -22.50 18.10
C PRO A 383 8.38 -23.67 19.09
N SER A 384 7.23 -24.30 19.24
CA SER A 384 7.07 -25.52 20.03
C SER A 384 6.93 -26.70 19.08
N GLY A 385 7.75 -27.74 19.25
CA GLY A 385 7.76 -28.93 18.42
C GLY A 385 9.03 -29.08 17.59
N THR A 386 9.10 -30.18 16.85
CA THR A 386 10.24 -30.50 15.97
C THR A 386 9.83 -30.31 14.51
N PRO A 387 10.78 -30.08 13.58
CA PRO A 387 10.48 -30.02 12.15
C PRO A 387 9.74 -31.25 11.64
N GLU A 388 10.06 -32.46 12.21
CA GLU A 388 9.42 -33.73 11.85
C GLU A 388 7.94 -33.76 12.21
N ALA A 389 7.54 -33.12 13.33
CA ALA A 389 6.14 -33.01 13.73
C ALA A 389 5.34 -32.05 12.80
N ALA A 390 6.01 -31.13 12.10
CA ALA A 390 5.41 -30.22 11.15
C ALA A 390 5.36 -30.79 9.72
N TYR A 391 6.03 -31.92 9.45
CA TYR A 391 6.05 -32.54 8.12
C TYR A 391 4.67 -33.04 7.71
N LYS A 392 4.19 -32.58 6.55
CA LYS A 392 2.88 -32.93 5.99
C LYS A 392 2.95 -33.75 4.70
N GLY A 393 4.12 -33.82 4.07
CA GLY A 393 4.32 -34.53 2.81
C GLY A 393 5.24 -33.80 1.86
N GLU A 394 5.42 -34.38 0.68
CA GLU A 394 6.24 -33.85 -0.40
C GLU A 394 5.40 -33.75 -1.67
N ARG A 395 5.67 -32.73 -2.50
CA ARG A 395 5.12 -32.61 -3.85
C ARG A 395 6.14 -31.95 -4.77
N ILE A 396 6.05 -32.26 -6.05
CA ILE A 396 6.82 -31.55 -7.09
C ILE A 396 6.09 -30.26 -7.42
N ILE A 397 6.82 -29.14 -7.36
CA ILE A 397 6.31 -27.83 -7.70
C ILE A 397 7.11 -27.30 -8.88
N ASP A 398 6.42 -26.79 -9.90
CA ASP A 398 7.06 -26.18 -11.05
C ASP A 398 7.36 -24.70 -10.76
N PHE A 399 8.65 -24.36 -10.63
CA PHE A 399 9.16 -22.99 -10.50
C PHE A 399 9.80 -22.48 -11.80
N ASP A 400 9.54 -23.17 -12.93
CA ASP A 400 10.09 -22.83 -14.24
C ASP A 400 11.63 -23.02 -14.30
N GLU A 401 12.36 -22.11 -14.97
CA GLU A 401 13.83 -22.21 -15.17
C GLU A 401 14.66 -22.29 -13.87
N GLN A 402 14.03 -22.08 -12.72
CA GLN A 402 14.71 -22.20 -11.43
C GLN A 402 14.60 -23.61 -10.81
N GLY A 403 14.02 -24.56 -11.51
CA GLY A 403 13.99 -26.00 -11.19
C GLY A 403 12.93 -26.39 -10.20
#